data_c99411570ccaacb66fae672354e98797
#
_entry.id   c99411570ccaacb66fae672354e98797
#
_cell.length_a   1.000
_cell.length_b   1.000
_cell.length_c   1.000
_cell.angle_alpha   90.00
_cell.angle_beta   90.00
_cell.angle_gamma   90.00
#
_symmetry.space_group_name_H-M   'P 1'
#
loop_
_entity.id
_entity.type
_entity.pdbx_description
1 polymer ?
#
loop_
_entity_poly.entity_id
_entity_poly.type
_entity_poly.pdbx_seq_one_letter_code
_entity_poly.pdbx_strand_id
1 'polypeptide(L)'
;ITRDHHALLWINPHTSFYFRSELQMVSDEGLDAYGAVTWGQFFVYQGFNRTAGWMHTSSGVDNIDEFLETVVKRAGRYYYRHGSELLPMQARTITVLSKTATGMARKTFTAYSTQHGPIVRKLGDKWVSVSLMRKPITALIQSYSRTKAGDYAAFRKIMELHSNASNNTLFADSKGNVAYLHSN
;
A
#
# COMPACT_ATOMS: atom_id res chain seq x y z
N ILE A 1 8.48 2.53 28.27
CA ILE A 1 7.53 2.41 29.38
C ILE A 1 7.79 3.58 30.31
N THR A 2 6.75 4.32 30.69
CA THR A 2 6.81 5.42 31.64
C THR A 2 6.95 4.89 33.07
N ARG A 3 7.18 5.79 34.07
CA ARG A 3 7.29 5.41 35.49
C ARG A 3 5.99 4.78 36.02
N ASP A 4 4.85 5.13 35.43
CA ASP A 4 3.51 4.62 35.72
C ASP A 4 3.09 3.46 34.80
N HIS A 5 4.09 2.80 34.16
CA HIS A 5 3.97 1.60 33.33
C HIS A 5 3.13 1.77 32.05
N HIS A 6 2.96 2.98 31.55
CA HIS A 6 2.35 3.19 30.23
C HIS A 6 3.35 2.93 29.10
N ALA A 7 2.85 2.38 27.99
CA ALA A 7 3.62 2.25 26.76
C ALA A 7 3.79 3.61 26.07
N LEU A 8 4.96 3.82 25.48
CA LEU A 8 5.22 4.94 24.59
C LEU A 8 5.42 4.39 23.18
N LEU A 9 4.71 4.93 22.23
CA LEU A 9 4.89 4.62 20.80
C LEU A 9 5.50 5.84 20.10
N TRP A 10 6.68 5.66 19.54
CA TRP A 10 7.29 6.68 18.70
C TRP A 10 7.01 6.36 17.23
N ILE A 11 6.42 7.34 16.54
CA ILE A 11 6.13 7.28 15.11
C ILE A 11 6.89 8.42 14.43
N ASN A 12 7.85 8.06 13.58
CA ASN A 12 8.65 9.04 12.84
C ASN A 12 8.85 8.56 11.38
N PRO A 13 7.84 8.72 10.51
CA PRO A 13 7.92 8.30 9.12
C PRO A 13 8.83 9.23 8.31
N HIS A 14 9.89 8.66 7.72
CA HIS A 14 10.78 9.35 6.79
C HIS A 14 10.22 9.22 5.36
N THR A 15 9.57 10.28 4.89
CA THR A 15 8.91 10.29 3.57
C THR A 15 9.15 11.62 2.86
N SER A 16 8.78 11.67 1.57
CA SER A 16 8.77 12.93 0.81
C SER A 16 7.87 13.95 1.47
N PHE A 17 8.18 15.24 1.33
CA PHE A 17 7.46 16.33 1.98
C PHE A 17 5.95 16.33 1.68
N TYR A 18 5.57 16.14 0.42
CA TYR A 18 4.16 16.09 -0.02
C TYR A 18 3.63 14.66 -0.13
N PHE A 19 3.87 13.82 0.84
CA PHE A 19 3.45 12.41 0.79
C PHE A 19 2.47 12.05 1.90
N ARG A 20 2.62 12.62 3.09
CA ARG A 20 1.80 12.34 4.26
C ARG A 20 1.27 13.61 4.91
N SER A 21 0.16 13.45 5.60
CA SER A 21 -0.43 14.46 6.48
C SER A 21 -0.78 13.83 7.80
N GLU A 22 -0.85 14.62 8.85
CA GLU A 22 -1.46 14.23 10.13
C GLU A 22 -2.92 14.64 10.12
N LEU A 23 -3.76 13.78 10.67
CA LEU A 23 -5.17 14.09 10.86
C LEU A 23 -5.82 13.16 11.90
N GLN A 24 -6.95 13.61 12.41
CA GLN A 24 -7.86 12.79 13.21
C GLN A 24 -9.05 12.39 12.36
N MET A 25 -9.43 11.12 12.45
CA MET A 25 -10.62 10.56 11.82
C MET A 25 -11.58 10.08 12.90
N VAL A 26 -12.81 10.55 12.86
CA VAL A 26 -13.86 10.19 13.80
C VAL A 26 -15.11 9.76 13.04
N SER A 27 -15.79 8.74 13.53
CA SER A 27 -17.06 8.25 12.99
C SER A 27 -17.88 7.63 14.10
N ASP A 28 -19.19 7.77 14.03
CA ASP A 28 -20.15 7.14 14.96
C ASP A 28 -20.09 5.61 14.91
N GLU A 29 -19.46 5.04 13.88
CA GLU A 29 -19.20 3.61 13.70
C GLU A 29 -17.93 3.10 14.44
N GLY A 30 -17.49 3.83 15.48
CA GLY A 30 -16.39 3.41 16.35
C GLY A 30 -14.97 3.69 15.83
N LEU A 31 -14.83 4.57 14.85
CA LEU A 31 -13.53 5.09 14.46
C LEU A 31 -13.24 6.37 15.28
N ASP A 32 -12.12 6.37 15.99
CA ASP A 32 -11.53 7.54 16.61
C ASP A 32 -10.02 7.35 16.65
N ALA A 33 -9.36 7.76 15.58
CA ALA A 33 -7.94 7.53 15.36
C ALA A 33 -7.24 8.80 14.90
N TYR A 34 -6.04 9.04 15.46
CA TYR A 34 -5.14 10.13 15.07
C TYR A 34 -3.82 9.57 14.56
N GLY A 35 -3.24 10.22 13.57
CA GLY A 35 -1.90 9.89 13.09
C GLY A 35 -1.65 10.27 11.65
N ALA A 36 -0.64 9.63 11.05
CA ALA A 36 -0.21 9.90 9.70
C ALA A 36 -1.02 9.12 8.67
N VAL A 37 -1.45 9.82 7.63
CA VAL A 37 -2.09 9.25 6.44
C VAL A 37 -1.25 9.52 5.21
N THR A 38 -1.24 8.58 4.28
CA THR A 38 -0.73 8.83 2.94
C THR A 38 -1.79 9.59 2.14
N TRP A 39 -1.41 10.59 1.40
CA TRP A 39 -2.35 11.36 0.58
C TRP A 39 -3.17 10.44 -0.34
N GLY A 40 -4.48 10.60 -0.30
CA GLY A 40 -5.44 9.78 -1.02
C GLY A 40 -5.93 8.52 -0.28
N GLN A 41 -5.38 8.21 0.90
CA GLN A 41 -5.90 7.14 1.77
C GLN A 41 -7.01 7.69 2.69
N PHE A 42 -7.97 6.82 3.00
CA PHE A 42 -9.12 7.12 3.87
C PHE A 42 -9.01 6.50 5.27
N PHE A 43 -7.79 6.16 5.70
CA PHE A 43 -7.51 5.56 7.02
C PHE A 43 -6.18 6.05 7.55
N VAL A 44 -6.04 6.07 8.87
CA VAL A 44 -4.79 6.37 9.56
C VAL A 44 -3.82 5.22 9.35
N TYR A 45 -2.74 5.47 8.62
CA TYR A 45 -1.76 4.44 8.27
C TYR A 45 -0.87 4.07 9.45
N GLN A 46 -0.36 5.08 10.19
CA GLN A 46 0.42 4.94 11.40
C GLN A 46 -0.14 5.91 12.42
N GLY A 47 -0.46 5.44 13.60
CA GLY A 47 -1.08 6.30 14.59
C GLY A 47 -1.57 5.54 15.80
N PHE A 48 -2.59 6.08 16.42
CA PHE A 48 -3.19 5.50 17.61
C PHE A 48 -4.68 5.84 17.65
N ASN A 49 -5.42 5.01 18.36
CA ASN A 49 -6.77 5.26 18.81
C ASN A 49 -6.77 5.42 20.35
N ARG A 50 -7.92 5.40 20.97
CA ARG A 50 -8.06 5.59 22.42
C ARG A 50 -7.25 4.59 23.27
N THR A 51 -7.03 3.38 22.79
CA THR A 51 -6.49 2.27 23.60
C THR A 51 -5.30 1.55 22.95
N ALA A 52 -5.01 1.79 21.70
CA ALA A 52 -3.94 1.11 20.98
C ALA A 52 -3.21 2.03 20.01
N GLY A 53 -1.93 1.75 19.79
CA GLY A 53 -1.09 2.45 18.83
C GLY A 53 -0.34 1.48 17.93
N TRP A 54 -0.11 1.86 16.68
CA TRP A 54 0.59 1.07 15.67
C TRP A 54 1.46 1.93 14.79
N MET A 55 2.59 1.38 14.39
CA MET A 55 3.45 1.99 13.38
C MET A 55 4.07 0.93 12.46
N HIS A 56 4.54 1.37 11.32
CA HIS A 56 5.17 0.52 10.32
C HIS A 56 6.57 1.02 9.98
N THR A 57 7.46 0.07 9.70
CA THR A 57 8.76 0.32 9.11
C THR A 57 9.03 -0.73 8.03
N SER A 58 9.91 -0.42 7.09
CA SER A 58 10.26 -1.38 6.03
C SER A 58 10.89 -2.63 6.61
N SER A 59 10.44 -3.80 6.18
CA SER A 59 10.96 -5.09 6.64
C SER A 59 12.16 -5.57 5.84
N GLY A 60 12.36 -5.09 4.63
CA GLY A 60 13.39 -5.59 3.70
C GLY A 60 13.08 -6.98 3.12
N VAL A 61 11.89 -7.53 3.35
CA VAL A 61 11.49 -8.78 2.71
C VAL A 61 11.31 -8.60 1.20
N ASP A 62 11.67 -9.61 0.44
CA ASP A 62 11.47 -9.66 -1.00
C ASP A 62 10.00 -9.95 -1.30
N ASN A 63 9.28 -8.92 -1.70
CA ASN A 63 7.83 -8.95 -1.93
C ASN A 63 7.41 -8.29 -3.23
N ILE A 64 8.39 -7.92 -4.07
CA ILE A 64 8.19 -7.31 -5.38
C ILE A 64 8.93 -8.13 -6.41
N ASP A 65 8.19 -8.74 -7.33
CA ASP A 65 8.77 -9.48 -8.46
C ASP A 65 8.75 -8.61 -9.72
N GLU A 66 9.87 -8.53 -10.40
CA GLU A 66 9.99 -7.94 -11.73
C GLU A 66 10.13 -9.03 -12.78
N PHE A 67 9.34 -8.92 -13.84
CA PHE A 67 9.36 -9.86 -14.97
C PHE A 67 9.79 -9.15 -16.25
N LEU A 68 10.75 -9.75 -16.95
CA LEU A 68 11.21 -9.29 -18.27
C LEU A 68 10.33 -9.90 -19.36
N GLU A 69 9.39 -9.12 -19.86
CA GLU A 69 8.43 -9.54 -20.86
C GLU A 69 9.01 -9.40 -22.28
N THR A 70 8.96 -10.48 -23.04
CA THR A 70 9.22 -10.44 -24.48
C THR A 70 7.95 -10.01 -25.19
N VAL A 71 7.92 -8.77 -25.68
CA VAL A 71 6.71 -8.17 -26.28
C VAL A 71 6.76 -8.21 -27.80
N VAL A 72 5.67 -8.60 -28.41
CA VAL A 72 5.48 -8.64 -29.88
C VAL A 72 4.26 -7.81 -30.24
N LYS A 73 4.37 -6.98 -31.30
CA LYS A 73 3.23 -6.24 -31.86
C LYS A 73 2.70 -6.96 -33.09
N ARG A 74 1.38 -7.27 -33.10
CA ARG A 74 0.67 -7.88 -34.23
C ARG A 74 -0.66 -7.15 -34.47
N ALA A 75 -0.93 -6.76 -35.69
CA ALA A 75 -2.17 -6.08 -36.08
C ALA A 75 -2.56 -4.92 -35.15
N GLY A 76 -1.57 -4.08 -34.74
CA GLY A 76 -1.80 -2.94 -33.86
C GLY A 76 -1.92 -3.24 -32.37
N ARG A 77 -1.95 -4.51 -31.97
CA ARG A 77 -2.05 -4.95 -30.56
C ARG A 77 -0.73 -5.50 -30.05
N TYR A 78 -0.49 -5.38 -28.73
CA TYR A 78 0.67 -5.96 -28.07
C TYR A 78 0.33 -7.31 -27.43
N TYR A 79 1.27 -8.22 -27.55
CA TYR A 79 1.27 -9.56 -26.97
C TYR A 79 2.56 -9.76 -26.22
N TYR A 80 2.59 -10.64 -25.24
CA TYR A 80 3.79 -11.06 -24.55
C TYR A 80 3.96 -12.58 -24.60
N ARG A 81 5.21 -13.04 -24.57
CA ARG A 81 5.52 -14.46 -24.58
C ARG A 81 5.40 -15.03 -23.17
N HIS A 82 4.62 -16.10 -23.03
CA HIS A 82 4.50 -16.87 -21.80
C HIS A 82 4.76 -18.34 -22.14
N GLY A 83 5.97 -18.86 -21.82
CA GLY A 83 6.42 -20.15 -22.32
C GLY A 83 6.44 -20.19 -23.86
N SER A 84 5.73 -21.14 -24.44
CA SER A 84 5.55 -21.27 -25.90
C SER A 84 4.42 -20.41 -26.49
N GLU A 85 3.60 -19.81 -25.65
CA GLU A 85 2.40 -19.08 -26.08
C GLU A 85 2.64 -17.58 -26.23
N LEU A 86 1.81 -16.95 -27.07
CA LEU A 86 1.68 -15.49 -27.16
C LEU A 86 0.33 -15.07 -26.59
N LEU A 87 0.35 -14.46 -25.42
CA LEU A 87 -0.84 -13.97 -24.75
C LEU A 87 -1.06 -12.48 -25.03
N PRO A 88 -2.30 -12.02 -25.21
CA PRO A 88 -2.59 -10.61 -25.43
C PRO A 88 -2.32 -9.80 -24.16
N MET A 89 -1.69 -8.64 -24.30
CA MET A 89 -1.58 -7.67 -23.20
C MET A 89 -2.94 -6.97 -23.00
N GLN A 90 -3.29 -6.73 -21.75
CA GLN A 90 -4.38 -5.83 -21.42
C GLN A 90 -3.95 -4.39 -21.69
N ALA A 91 -4.82 -3.60 -22.29
CA ALA A 91 -4.57 -2.20 -22.58
C ALA A 91 -5.66 -1.34 -21.92
N ARG A 92 -5.27 -0.35 -21.14
CA ARG A 92 -6.17 0.60 -20.50
C ARG A 92 -5.77 2.01 -20.85
N THR A 93 -6.70 2.79 -21.40
CA THR A 93 -6.50 4.23 -21.63
C THR A 93 -6.67 4.99 -20.32
N ILE A 94 -5.67 5.80 -19.98
CA ILE A 94 -5.66 6.68 -18.81
C ILE A 94 -5.61 8.11 -19.30
N THR A 95 -6.51 8.94 -18.80
CA THR A 95 -6.52 10.39 -19.05
C THR A 95 -6.22 11.12 -17.75
N VAL A 96 -5.20 11.96 -17.78
CA VAL A 96 -4.81 12.84 -16.68
C VAL A 96 -5.10 14.29 -17.07
N LEU A 97 -5.76 15.00 -16.19
CA LEU A 97 -5.98 16.42 -16.30
C LEU A 97 -4.94 17.14 -15.44
N SER A 98 -4.28 18.14 -16.01
CA SER A 98 -3.30 18.97 -15.30
C SER A 98 -3.61 20.45 -15.48
N LYS A 99 -3.46 21.23 -14.42
CA LYS A 99 -3.57 22.69 -14.49
C LYS A 99 -2.32 23.26 -15.13
N THR A 100 -2.51 24.15 -16.10
CA THR A 100 -1.44 24.91 -16.76
C THR A 100 -1.67 26.40 -16.57
N ALA A 101 -0.72 27.23 -16.99
CA ALA A 101 -0.86 28.68 -16.93
C ALA A 101 -2.07 29.21 -17.74
N THR A 102 -2.49 28.50 -18.78
CA THR A 102 -3.57 28.88 -19.70
C THR A 102 -4.89 28.09 -19.50
N GLY A 103 -4.97 27.23 -18.47
CA GLY A 103 -6.18 26.44 -18.20
C GLY A 103 -5.88 24.96 -17.89
N MET A 104 -6.82 24.08 -18.21
CA MET A 104 -6.69 22.65 -18.01
C MET A 104 -6.17 21.96 -19.26
N ALA A 105 -5.05 21.26 -19.16
CA ALA A 105 -4.53 20.37 -20.19
C ALA A 105 -4.94 18.92 -19.94
N ARG A 106 -5.21 18.19 -21.03
CA ARG A 106 -5.52 16.75 -21.00
C ARG A 106 -4.37 15.97 -21.62
N LYS A 107 -3.82 14.99 -20.89
CA LYS A 107 -2.84 14.03 -21.39
C LYS A 107 -3.43 12.64 -21.33
N THR A 108 -3.43 11.94 -22.47
CA THR A 108 -3.94 10.57 -22.57
C THR A 108 -2.80 9.63 -22.94
N PHE A 109 -2.71 8.50 -22.28
CA PHE A 109 -1.76 7.44 -22.59
C PHE A 109 -2.37 6.06 -22.36
N THR A 110 -1.78 5.03 -22.97
CA THR A 110 -2.21 3.65 -22.79
C THR A 110 -1.26 2.95 -21.80
N ALA A 111 -1.81 2.47 -20.70
CA ALA A 111 -1.13 1.58 -19.78
C ALA A 111 -1.36 0.13 -20.22
N TYR A 112 -0.31 -0.67 -20.16
CA TYR A 112 -0.35 -2.10 -20.51
C TYR A 112 -0.10 -2.95 -19.27
N SER A 113 -0.68 -4.15 -19.24
CA SER A 113 -0.39 -5.15 -18.23
C SER A 113 -0.36 -6.55 -18.81
N THR A 114 0.39 -7.42 -18.16
CA THR A 114 0.43 -8.88 -18.38
C THR A 114 -0.25 -9.59 -17.20
N GLN A 115 -0.26 -10.90 -17.19
CA GLN A 115 -0.69 -11.69 -16.02
C GLN A 115 0.18 -11.45 -14.77
N HIS A 116 1.43 -11.00 -14.96
CA HIS A 116 2.35 -10.72 -13.85
C HIS A 116 2.06 -9.36 -13.21
N GLY A 117 1.47 -8.42 -13.96
CA GLY A 117 1.11 -7.10 -13.46
C GLY A 117 1.27 -5.98 -14.49
N PRO A 118 1.24 -4.72 -14.03
CA PRO A 118 1.39 -3.57 -14.90
C PRO A 118 2.81 -3.46 -15.46
N ILE A 119 2.92 -2.95 -16.68
CA ILE A 119 4.19 -2.57 -17.28
C ILE A 119 4.62 -1.22 -16.70
N VAL A 120 5.80 -1.18 -16.10
CA VAL A 120 6.32 0.02 -15.41
C VAL A 120 7.45 0.70 -16.17
N ARG A 121 8.23 -0.04 -16.97
CA ARG A 121 9.34 0.51 -17.76
C ARG A 121 9.77 -0.41 -18.91
N LYS A 122 10.69 0.07 -19.69
CA LYS A 122 11.44 -0.73 -20.67
C LYS A 122 12.89 -0.90 -20.19
N LEU A 123 13.46 -2.05 -20.48
CA LEU A 123 14.86 -2.38 -20.26
C LEU A 123 15.41 -3.02 -21.54
N GLY A 124 16.14 -2.24 -22.34
CA GLY A 124 16.54 -2.66 -23.68
C GLY A 124 15.33 -2.96 -24.58
N ASP A 125 15.30 -4.16 -25.15
CA ASP A 125 14.20 -4.66 -25.98
C ASP A 125 13.04 -5.27 -25.19
N LYS A 126 13.20 -5.42 -23.86
CA LYS A 126 12.19 -6.01 -22.96
C LYS A 126 11.33 -4.95 -22.31
N TRP A 127 10.12 -5.37 -21.97
CA TRP A 127 9.23 -4.59 -21.10
C TRP A 127 9.25 -5.22 -19.71
N VAL A 128 9.19 -4.38 -18.68
CA VAL A 128 9.22 -4.84 -17.29
C VAL A 128 7.82 -4.72 -16.71
N SER A 129 7.25 -5.86 -16.33
CA SER A 129 6.05 -5.91 -15.49
C SER A 129 6.42 -6.14 -14.04
N VAL A 130 5.56 -5.68 -13.13
CA VAL A 130 5.77 -5.78 -11.68
C VAL A 130 4.60 -6.49 -11.02
N SER A 131 4.93 -7.50 -10.23
CA SER A 131 3.97 -8.15 -9.33
C SER A 131 4.14 -7.59 -7.92
N LEU A 132 3.10 -6.92 -7.45
CA LEU A 132 3.04 -6.29 -6.13
C LEU A 132 1.59 -6.30 -5.66
N MET A 133 1.36 -6.54 -4.36
CA MET A 133 0.06 -6.40 -3.70
C MET A 133 -1.09 -7.08 -4.46
N ARG A 134 -1.05 -8.41 -4.52
CA ARG A 134 -2.04 -9.20 -5.28
C ARG A 134 -3.45 -9.20 -4.69
N LYS A 135 -3.61 -8.75 -3.43
CA LYS A 135 -4.89 -8.69 -2.71
C LYS A 135 -5.20 -7.26 -2.24
N PRO A 136 -5.34 -6.27 -3.13
CA PRO A 136 -5.46 -4.87 -2.74
C PRO A 136 -6.70 -4.59 -1.86
N ILE A 137 -7.82 -5.24 -2.11
CA ILE A 137 -9.02 -5.07 -1.28
C ILE A 137 -8.81 -5.61 0.13
N THR A 138 -8.19 -6.79 0.26
CA THR A 138 -7.86 -7.36 1.57
C THR A 138 -6.86 -6.49 2.33
N ALA A 139 -5.89 -5.90 1.63
CA ALA A 139 -4.93 -4.96 2.20
C ALA A 139 -5.61 -3.67 2.72
N LEU A 140 -6.61 -3.15 2.00
CA LEU A 140 -7.42 -2.03 2.46
C LEU A 140 -8.26 -2.40 3.69
N ILE A 141 -8.89 -3.57 3.68
CA ILE A 141 -9.66 -4.08 4.83
C ILE A 141 -8.74 -4.21 6.06
N GLN A 142 -7.57 -4.83 5.92
CA GLN A 142 -6.61 -4.97 7.00
C GLN A 142 -6.18 -3.60 7.55
N SER A 143 -5.83 -2.67 6.67
CA SER A 143 -5.36 -1.34 7.06
C SER A 143 -6.44 -0.49 7.72
N TYR A 144 -7.67 -0.55 7.25
CA TYR A 144 -8.78 0.18 7.85
C TYR A 144 -9.23 -0.45 9.17
N SER A 145 -9.40 -1.78 9.22
CA SER A 145 -9.93 -2.46 10.40
C SER A 145 -9.02 -2.32 11.62
N ARG A 146 -7.68 -2.31 11.43
CA ARG A 146 -6.74 -2.14 12.54
C ARG A 146 -6.89 -0.78 13.25
N THR A 147 -7.39 0.25 12.57
CA THR A 147 -7.62 1.57 13.17
C THR A 147 -8.68 1.55 14.28
N LYS A 148 -9.53 0.53 14.26
CA LYS A 148 -10.60 0.29 15.24
C LYS A 148 -10.24 -0.77 16.28
N ALA A 149 -9.08 -1.45 16.16
CA ALA A 149 -8.66 -2.47 17.11
C ALA A 149 -8.38 -1.84 18.48
N GLY A 150 -9.06 -2.31 19.50
CA GLY A 150 -8.94 -1.76 20.86
C GLY A 150 -7.89 -2.46 21.73
N ASP A 151 -7.36 -3.61 21.30
CA ASP A 151 -6.34 -4.38 22.02
C ASP A 151 -5.54 -5.29 21.08
N TYR A 152 -4.51 -5.94 21.64
CA TYR A 152 -3.62 -6.81 20.89
C TYR A 152 -4.34 -8.01 20.24
N ALA A 153 -5.31 -8.61 20.91
CA ALA A 153 -6.02 -9.77 20.36
C ALA A 153 -6.82 -9.40 19.11
N ALA A 154 -7.56 -8.30 19.17
CA ALA A 154 -8.29 -7.76 18.02
C ALA A 154 -7.34 -7.33 16.90
N PHE A 155 -6.23 -6.65 17.23
CA PHE A 155 -5.23 -6.22 16.25
C PHE A 155 -4.60 -7.42 15.54
N ARG A 156 -4.13 -8.43 16.30
CA ARG A 156 -3.51 -9.63 15.76
C ARG A 156 -4.44 -10.38 14.80
N LYS A 157 -5.72 -10.54 15.17
CA LYS A 157 -6.71 -11.19 14.29
C LYS A 157 -6.84 -10.50 12.93
N ILE A 158 -6.73 -9.17 12.91
CA ILE A 158 -6.75 -8.40 11.67
C ILE A 158 -5.46 -8.63 10.88
N MET A 159 -4.31 -8.69 11.55
CA MET A 159 -3.02 -8.94 10.91
C MET A 159 -2.89 -10.34 10.29
N GLU A 160 -3.70 -11.31 10.72
CA GLU A 160 -3.78 -12.66 10.10
C GLU A 160 -4.30 -12.64 8.64
N LEU A 161 -4.79 -11.51 8.14
CA LEU A 161 -5.11 -11.33 6.72
C LEU A 161 -3.85 -11.35 5.82
N HIS A 162 -2.67 -11.08 6.36
CA HIS A 162 -1.36 -11.11 5.68
C HIS A 162 -1.40 -10.44 4.29
N SER A 163 -1.88 -9.21 4.23
CA SER A 163 -2.12 -8.52 2.96
C SER A 163 -1.33 -7.22 2.79
N ASN A 164 -0.61 -6.79 3.82
CA ASN A 164 0.31 -5.64 3.76
C ASN A 164 1.74 -6.15 3.63
N ALA A 165 2.26 -6.09 2.43
CA ALA A 165 3.62 -6.54 2.16
C ALA A 165 4.68 -5.54 2.66
N SER A 166 5.88 -6.05 2.93
CA SER A 166 7.14 -5.33 3.22
C SER A 166 7.17 -4.45 4.47
N ASN A 167 6.26 -4.64 5.41
CA ASN A 167 6.27 -3.87 6.64
C ASN A 167 6.55 -4.73 7.87
N ASN A 168 7.38 -4.21 8.76
CA ASN A 168 7.33 -4.57 10.16
C ASN A 168 6.25 -3.71 10.82
N THR A 169 5.52 -4.27 11.76
CA THR A 169 4.52 -3.53 12.53
C THR A 169 4.89 -3.56 14.01
N LEU A 170 5.00 -2.39 14.61
CA LEU A 170 5.07 -2.24 16.06
C LEU A 170 3.69 -1.90 16.58
N PHE A 171 3.36 -2.47 17.72
CA PHE A 171 2.07 -2.29 18.38
C PHE A 171 2.24 -2.14 19.88
N ALA A 172 1.41 -1.31 20.51
CA ALA A 172 1.26 -1.26 21.95
C ALA A 172 -0.21 -0.92 22.30
N ASP A 173 -0.69 -1.41 23.45
CA ASP A 173 -2.03 -1.09 23.93
C ASP A 173 -2.06 -0.66 25.40
N SER A 174 -3.23 -0.15 25.83
CA SER A 174 -3.47 0.31 27.20
C SER A 174 -3.48 -0.81 28.25
N LYS A 175 -3.49 -2.08 27.81
CA LYS A 175 -3.39 -3.26 28.68
C LYS A 175 -1.94 -3.67 28.96
N GLY A 176 -0.96 -2.92 28.42
CA GLY A 176 0.46 -3.18 28.57
C GLY A 176 1.04 -4.18 27.55
N ASN A 177 0.28 -4.58 26.55
CA ASN A 177 0.79 -5.43 25.49
C ASN A 177 1.69 -4.60 24.56
N VAL A 178 2.85 -5.17 24.21
CA VAL A 178 3.78 -4.64 23.22
C VAL A 178 4.12 -5.76 22.25
N ALA A 179 4.06 -5.50 20.95
CA ALA A 179 4.34 -6.49 19.93
C ALA A 179 5.16 -5.93 18.76
N TYR A 180 5.99 -6.79 18.19
CA TYR A 180 6.67 -6.59 16.93
C TYR A 180 6.25 -7.72 15.99
N LEU A 181 5.62 -7.35 14.88
CA LEU A 181 5.16 -8.27 13.85
C LEU A 181 6.03 -8.07 12.59
N HIS A 182 6.80 -9.10 12.24
CA HIS A 182 7.72 -9.03 11.08
C HIS A 182 7.02 -9.33 9.75
N SER A 183 5.94 -10.12 9.77
CA SER A 183 5.15 -10.44 8.58
C SER A 183 3.74 -9.85 8.68
N ASN A 184 3.24 -9.32 7.58
CA ASN A 184 1.93 -8.70 7.49
C ASN A 184 1.07 -9.34 6.39
#